data_05e1a74bbf316896aa5921f6910dc20e
#
_entry.id   05e1a74bbf316896aa5921f6910dc20e
#
_cell.length_a   1.000
_cell.length_b   1.000
_cell.length_c   1.000
_cell.angle_alpha   90.00
_cell.angle_beta   90.00
_cell.angle_gamma   90.00
#
_symmetry.space_group_name_H-M   'P 1'
#
loop_
_entity.id
_entity.type
_entity.pdbx_description
1 polymer ?
#
loop_
_entity_poly.entity_id
_entity_poly.type
_entity_poly.pdbx_seq_one_letter_code
_entity_poly.pdbx_strand_id
1 'polypeptide(L)'
;THQNLPHTFVNLDYILPPEVQDRVDDYHKQLEDLWHTADSGVIQFDYEMIKPNSPNSQKSSLVKSTEFARFSSRNTQVTVYPVCIHYLRRAKYLSAYGIDPDSKMTWHNYRLDRITSESLKILAWGDRAVPKYLKQLRNSGKLPTSQEVEIELHKAWGFKFYEEPQLLLIRFSEDFARWYVDNTVRHPTFKAIAYAKIKSLLQKAIPNAHDRNAILAILEQRNPSDHYYQAWIRPNDVNIIQRLRDWRPNGEVLAPISLRQRMVDEATQELMHYLPDWR
;
A
#
# COMPACT_ATOMS: atom_id res chain seq x y z
N THR A 1 0.09 2.76 49.68
CA THR A 1 -0.70 2.53 48.45
C THR A 1 0.27 2.14 47.32
N HIS A 2 0.41 0.83 47.07
CA HIS A 2 1.14 0.35 45.89
C HIS A 2 0.33 0.75 44.65
N GLN A 3 0.80 1.72 43.89
CA GLN A 3 0.31 2.00 42.55
C GLN A 3 0.63 0.75 41.70
N ASN A 4 -0.38 0.07 41.20
CA ASN A 4 -0.23 -0.98 40.20
C ASN A 4 0.32 -0.33 38.93
N LEU A 5 1.63 -0.31 38.77
CA LEU A 5 2.26 0.10 37.54
C LEU A 5 1.92 -0.92 36.45
N PRO A 6 1.60 -0.51 35.25
CA PRO A 6 1.33 -1.44 34.17
C PRO A 6 2.58 -2.26 33.87
N HIS A 7 2.41 -3.59 33.78
CA HIS A 7 3.50 -4.52 33.42
C HIS A 7 3.71 -4.64 31.91
N THR A 8 2.85 -4.02 31.10
CA THR A 8 2.91 -4.08 29.64
C THR A 8 2.91 -2.67 29.09
N PHE A 9 3.90 -2.37 28.25
CA PHE A 9 4.03 -1.11 27.54
C PHE A 9 3.83 -1.36 26.06
N VAL A 10 3.02 -0.54 25.40
CA VAL A 10 2.84 -0.56 23.95
C VAL A 10 3.48 0.70 23.39
N ASN A 11 4.56 0.52 22.64
CA ASN A 11 5.18 1.61 21.90
C ASN A 11 4.57 1.68 20.51
N LEU A 12 3.93 2.81 20.19
CA LEU A 12 3.41 3.08 18.87
C LEU A 12 4.44 3.92 18.09
N ASP A 13 4.81 3.47 16.89
CA ASP A 13 5.75 4.21 16.03
C ASP A 13 5.19 5.55 15.57
N TYR A 14 3.89 5.77 15.71
CA TYR A 14 3.20 6.93 15.20
C TYR A 14 1.96 7.22 16.04
N ILE A 15 1.88 8.45 16.53
CA ILE A 15 0.73 8.97 17.28
C ILE A 15 0.30 10.26 16.58
N LEU A 16 -0.98 10.36 16.25
CA LEU A 16 -1.55 11.59 15.72
C LEU A 16 -1.61 12.64 16.83
N PRO A 17 -1.46 13.95 16.51
CA PRO A 17 -1.80 15.01 17.43
C PRO A 17 -3.24 14.82 17.94
N PRO A 18 -3.55 15.14 19.22
CA PRO A 18 -4.86 14.87 19.81
C PRO A 18 -6.03 15.39 18.96
N GLU A 19 -5.95 16.63 18.47
CA GLU A 19 -6.98 17.24 17.63
C GLU A 19 -7.20 16.52 16.29
N VAL A 20 -6.16 15.90 15.76
CA VAL A 20 -6.27 15.08 14.54
C VAL A 20 -6.86 13.71 14.86
N GLN A 21 -6.46 13.14 16.01
CA GLN A 21 -6.99 11.86 16.48
C GLN A 21 -8.50 11.97 16.77
N ASP A 22 -8.93 13.00 17.48
CA ASP A 22 -10.34 13.24 17.78
C ASP A 22 -11.17 13.33 16.49
N ARG A 23 -10.68 14.06 15.50
CA ARG A 23 -11.33 14.18 14.19
C ARG A 23 -11.40 12.85 13.43
N VAL A 24 -10.33 12.06 13.46
CA VAL A 24 -10.30 10.72 12.86
C VAL A 24 -11.28 9.78 13.54
N ASP A 25 -11.43 9.87 14.84
CA ASP A 25 -12.37 9.05 15.61
C ASP A 25 -13.83 9.49 15.34
N ASP A 26 -14.08 10.78 15.16
CA ASP A 26 -15.39 11.31 14.74
C ASP A 26 -15.77 10.82 13.33
N TYR A 27 -14.85 10.84 12.35
CA TYR A 27 -15.12 10.26 11.03
C TYR A 27 -15.40 8.76 11.12
N HIS A 28 -14.64 8.03 11.93
CA HIS A 28 -14.86 6.60 12.13
C HIS A 28 -16.28 6.35 12.64
N LYS A 29 -16.69 7.06 13.67
CA LYS A 29 -18.03 6.97 14.23
C LYS A 29 -19.12 7.29 13.20
N GLN A 30 -18.96 8.39 12.44
CA GLN A 30 -19.91 8.76 11.39
C GLN A 30 -20.05 7.66 10.33
N LEU A 31 -18.97 6.96 9.98
CA LEU A 31 -19.00 5.85 9.05
C LEU A 31 -19.68 4.61 9.64
N GLU A 32 -19.40 4.29 10.90
CA GLU A 32 -20.11 3.19 11.60
C GLU A 32 -21.60 3.44 11.69
N ASP A 33 -21.99 4.64 12.09
CA ASP A 33 -23.41 5.06 12.16
C ASP A 33 -24.08 4.93 10.76
N LEU A 34 -23.38 5.36 9.70
CA LEU A 34 -23.88 5.23 8.33
C LEU A 34 -24.09 3.77 7.92
N TRP A 35 -23.16 2.87 8.21
CA TRP A 35 -23.29 1.45 7.85
C TRP A 35 -24.35 0.72 8.66
N HIS A 36 -24.74 1.21 9.83
CA HIS A 36 -25.87 0.67 10.60
C HIS A 36 -27.23 1.14 10.09
N THR A 37 -27.28 2.12 9.17
CA THR A 37 -28.53 2.55 8.57
C THR A 37 -28.95 1.61 7.45
N ALA A 38 -30.24 1.34 7.31
CA ALA A 38 -30.79 0.43 6.30
C ALA A 38 -30.52 0.87 4.85
N ASP A 39 -30.23 2.16 4.63
CA ASP A 39 -29.96 2.74 3.32
C ASP A 39 -28.66 3.58 3.39
N SER A 40 -27.53 2.88 3.63
CA SER A 40 -26.22 3.51 3.68
C SER A 40 -25.97 4.35 2.42
N GLY A 41 -25.67 5.63 2.63
CA GLY A 41 -25.55 6.63 1.56
C GLY A 41 -24.13 6.72 0.97
N VAL A 42 -24.00 7.68 0.07
CA VAL A 42 -22.73 8.13 -0.48
C VAL A 42 -22.19 9.25 0.41
N ILE A 43 -20.90 9.35 0.58
CA ILE A 43 -20.27 10.44 1.34
C ILE A 43 -19.50 11.38 0.42
N GLN A 44 -19.44 12.64 0.83
CA GLN A 44 -18.65 13.68 0.20
C GLN A 44 -17.77 14.35 1.23
N PHE A 45 -16.50 14.59 0.91
CA PHE A 45 -15.54 15.25 1.78
C PHE A 45 -14.39 15.87 0.97
N ASP A 46 -13.65 16.78 1.57
CA ASP A 46 -12.43 17.34 1.00
C ASP A 46 -11.22 16.53 1.47
N TYR A 47 -10.33 16.21 0.54
CA TYR A 47 -9.20 15.32 0.75
C TYR A 47 -7.89 15.93 0.27
N GLU A 48 -6.88 15.93 1.15
CA GLU A 48 -5.52 16.36 0.81
C GLU A 48 -4.74 15.26 0.11
N MET A 49 -4.47 15.46 -1.17
CA MET A 49 -3.60 14.62 -1.96
C MET A 49 -2.17 15.12 -1.92
N ILE A 50 -1.24 14.22 -1.64
CA ILE A 50 0.20 14.49 -1.74
C ILE A 50 0.73 13.75 -2.96
N LYS A 51 1.20 14.49 -3.96
CA LYS A 51 1.85 13.93 -5.15
C LYS A 51 3.33 14.31 -5.19
N PRO A 52 4.23 13.36 -5.51
CA PRO A 52 5.59 13.74 -5.86
C PRO A 52 5.56 14.59 -7.13
N ASN A 53 6.29 15.68 -7.14
CA ASN A 53 6.43 16.49 -8.35
C ASN A 53 7.16 15.66 -9.41
N SER A 54 6.56 15.48 -10.57
CA SER A 54 7.19 14.81 -11.70
C SER A 54 8.39 15.63 -12.18
N PRO A 55 9.57 15.02 -12.42
CA PRO A 55 10.75 15.75 -12.90
C PRO A 55 10.58 16.36 -14.31
N ASN A 56 9.45 16.12 -14.98
CA ASN A 56 9.21 16.55 -16.37
C ASN A 56 8.55 17.91 -16.53
N SER A 57 8.32 18.74 -15.51
CA SER A 57 7.65 20.02 -15.66
C SER A 57 8.57 21.24 -15.92
N GLN A 58 9.88 21.04 -15.99
CA GLN A 58 10.80 22.13 -16.42
C GLN A 58 11.87 21.60 -17.38
N LYS A 59 11.58 21.71 -18.68
CA LYS A 59 12.62 21.76 -19.68
C LYS A 59 13.29 23.12 -19.57
N SER A 60 14.42 23.21 -18.84
CA SER A 60 15.47 24.20 -19.12
C SER A 60 16.64 24.00 -18.15
N SER A 61 17.83 23.94 -18.77
CA SER A 61 19.17 24.16 -18.23
C SER A 61 19.84 23.09 -17.37
N LEU A 62 20.95 22.69 -17.91
CA LEU A 62 22.14 22.02 -17.36
C LEU A 62 22.52 22.46 -15.93
N VAL A 63 21.85 21.93 -14.92
CA VAL A 63 22.44 21.78 -13.57
C VAL A 63 21.83 20.50 -13.00
N LYS A 64 22.62 19.44 -12.89
CA LYS A 64 22.31 18.24 -12.10
C LYS A 64 22.42 18.63 -10.63
N SER A 65 21.40 19.28 -10.09
CA SER A 65 21.25 19.39 -8.65
C SER A 65 20.46 18.18 -8.17
N THR A 66 20.94 17.51 -7.15
CA THR A 66 20.24 16.52 -6.32
C THR A 66 18.99 17.17 -5.71
N GLU A 67 17.96 17.37 -6.50
CA GLU A 67 16.69 17.87 -5.98
C GLU A 67 15.96 16.73 -5.28
N PHE A 68 15.82 16.86 -3.96
CA PHE A 68 14.84 16.07 -3.18
C PHE A 68 13.49 16.12 -3.89
N ALA A 69 12.81 14.98 -3.95
CA ALA A 69 11.46 14.93 -4.50
C ALA A 69 10.60 15.96 -3.79
N ARG A 70 10.28 17.06 -4.48
CA ARG A 70 9.35 18.07 -3.97
C ARG A 70 7.96 17.46 -4.03
N PHE A 71 7.24 17.53 -2.93
CA PHE A 71 5.85 17.11 -2.87
C PHE A 71 4.96 18.35 -3.03
N SER A 72 3.91 18.21 -3.81
CA SER A 72 2.82 19.18 -3.85
C SER A 72 1.59 18.59 -3.19
N SER A 73 0.90 19.37 -2.38
CA SER A 73 -0.42 19.01 -1.87
C SER A 73 -1.50 19.71 -2.67
N ARG A 74 -2.60 18.99 -2.90
CA ARG A 74 -3.81 19.52 -3.53
C ARG A 74 -5.01 19.06 -2.74
N ASN A 75 -5.86 20.01 -2.34
CA ASN A 75 -7.15 19.69 -1.76
C ASN A 75 -8.17 19.42 -2.86
N THR A 76 -8.89 18.32 -2.80
CA THR A 76 -9.85 17.89 -3.81
C THR A 76 -11.08 17.33 -3.14
N GLN A 77 -12.26 17.79 -3.56
CA GLN A 77 -13.51 17.21 -3.11
C GLN A 77 -13.74 15.85 -3.77
N VAL A 78 -14.07 14.85 -2.97
CA VAL A 78 -14.37 13.50 -3.44
C VAL A 78 -15.78 13.09 -3.05
N THR A 79 -16.42 12.27 -3.89
CA THR A 79 -17.77 11.73 -3.68
C THR A 79 -17.73 10.24 -3.92
N VAL A 80 -17.89 9.44 -2.84
CA VAL A 80 -17.62 8.01 -2.86
C VAL A 80 -18.64 7.20 -2.03
N TYR A 81 -18.81 5.94 -2.39
CA TYR A 81 -19.52 4.95 -1.58
C TYR A 81 -18.51 4.32 -0.60
N PRO A 82 -18.69 4.52 0.72
CA PRO A 82 -17.79 3.98 1.74
C PRO A 82 -18.06 2.49 1.96
N VAL A 83 -17.02 1.66 1.91
CA VAL A 83 -17.20 0.19 1.99
C VAL A 83 -16.69 -0.37 3.31
N CYS A 84 -15.47 -0.04 3.74
CA CYS A 84 -14.91 -0.52 5.00
C CYS A 84 -13.74 0.34 5.47
N ILE A 85 -13.40 0.22 6.74
CA ILE A 85 -12.19 0.82 7.33
C ILE A 85 -11.14 -0.27 7.52
N HIS A 86 -9.90 0.06 7.15
CA HIS A 86 -8.72 -0.73 7.43
C HIS A 86 -7.81 0.01 8.40
N TYR A 87 -7.42 -0.67 9.47
CA TYR A 87 -6.35 -0.19 10.34
C TYR A 87 -5.03 -0.76 9.87
N LEU A 88 -4.18 0.08 9.30
CA LEU A 88 -2.92 -0.37 8.73
C LEU A 88 -1.74 0.42 9.28
N ARG A 89 -0.83 -0.28 9.98
CA ARG A 89 0.41 0.24 10.59
C ARG A 89 0.20 1.49 11.44
N ARG A 90 -0.10 2.63 10.83
CA ARG A 90 -0.04 3.96 11.47
C ARG A 90 -1.26 4.81 11.24
N ALA A 91 -2.24 4.32 10.48
CA ALA A 91 -3.41 5.11 10.11
C ALA A 91 -4.64 4.26 9.86
N LYS A 92 -5.80 4.87 10.04
CA LYS A 92 -7.09 4.35 9.59
C LYS A 92 -7.29 4.76 8.12
N TYR A 93 -7.67 3.80 7.29
CA TYR A 93 -7.97 4.01 5.87
C TYR A 93 -9.40 3.64 5.58
N LEU A 94 -10.11 4.51 4.91
CA LEU A 94 -11.40 4.20 4.30
C LEU A 94 -11.19 3.65 2.91
N SER A 95 -11.56 2.39 2.69
CA SER A 95 -11.71 1.83 1.35
C SER A 95 -13.07 2.21 0.80
N ALA A 96 -13.08 2.95 -0.28
CA ALA A 96 -14.29 3.47 -0.90
C ALA A 96 -14.26 3.33 -2.42
N TYR A 97 -15.45 3.24 -3.03
CA TYR A 97 -15.60 3.16 -4.47
C TYR A 97 -16.36 4.37 -4.98
N GLY A 98 -15.81 5.03 -6.00
CA GLY A 98 -16.42 6.25 -6.53
C GLY A 98 -15.48 7.04 -7.41
N ILE A 99 -15.74 8.35 -7.50
CA ILE A 99 -14.87 9.25 -8.24
C ILE A 99 -13.66 9.57 -7.38
N ASP A 100 -12.50 9.10 -7.80
CA ASP A 100 -11.25 9.37 -7.13
C ASP A 100 -10.79 10.84 -7.34
N PRO A 101 -9.76 11.30 -6.63
CA PRO A 101 -9.25 12.66 -6.79
C PRO A 101 -8.72 12.99 -8.20
N ASP A 102 -8.45 11.97 -9.03
CA ASP A 102 -8.07 12.14 -10.45
C ASP A 102 -9.28 12.03 -11.40
N SER A 103 -10.51 12.13 -10.85
CA SER A 103 -11.80 12.10 -11.57
C SER A 103 -12.09 10.77 -12.29
N LYS A 104 -11.52 9.67 -11.80
CA LYS A 104 -11.78 8.31 -12.30
C LYS A 104 -12.74 7.57 -11.39
N MET A 105 -13.65 6.79 -11.96
CA MET A 105 -14.52 5.88 -11.23
C MET A 105 -13.72 4.62 -10.89
N THR A 106 -13.26 4.51 -9.66
CA THR A 106 -12.39 3.43 -9.21
C THR A 106 -12.41 3.27 -7.68
N TRP A 107 -11.68 2.28 -7.20
CA TRP A 107 -11.37 2.13 -5.79
C TRP A 107 -10.29 3.11 -5.35
N HIS A 108 -10.43 3.62 -4.12
CA HIS A 108 -9.38 4.38 -3.47
C HIS A 108 -9.38 4.11 -1.97
N ASN A 109 -8.19 4.16 -1.37
CA ASN A 109 -7.99 4.03 0.06
C ASN A 109 -7.63 5.40 0.63
N TYR A 110 -8.57 6.02 1.29
CA TYR A 110 -8.42 7.36 1.86
C TYR A 110 -7.92 7.28 3.30
N ARG A 111 -6.79 7.89 3.60
CA ARG A 111 -6.37 8.06 5.00
C ARG A 111 -7.30 9.04 5.69
N LEU A 112 -7.89 8.65 6.83
CA LEU A 112 -8.85 9.51 7.52
C LEU A 112 -8.20 10.81 8.04
N ASP A 113 -6.94 10.77 8.46
CA ASP A 113 -6.19 11.94 8.93
C ASP A 113 -5.86 12.97 7.84
N ARG A 114 -6.10 12.65 6.56
CA ARG A 114 -5.96 13.57 5.42
C ARG A 114 -7.28 14.15 4.91
N ILE A 115 -8.38 13.81 5.56
CA ILE A 115 -9.65 14.47 5.31
C ILE A 115 -9.59 15.84 5.95
N THR A 116 -9.91 16.90 5.19
CA THR A 116 -9.77 18.29 5.61
C THR A 116 -11.12 18.97 5.92
N SER A 117 -12.24 18.35 5.52
CA SER A 117 -13.58 18.82 5.94
C SER A 117 -13.81 18.62 7.43
N GLU A 118 -14.60 19.45 8.07
CA GLU A 118 -14.94 19.31 9.50
C GLU A 118 -15.75 18.03 9.79
N SER A 119 -16.56 17.59 8.81
CA SER A 119 -17.38 16.38 8.91
C SER A 119 -17.56 15.72 7.54
N LEU A 120 -17.99 14.45 7.52
CA LEU A 120 -18.39 13.76 6.29
C LEU A 120 -19.82 14.19 5.93
N LYS A 121 -20.00 14.71 4.72
CA LYS A 121 -21.32 15.04 4.21
C LYS A 121 -21.98 13.78 3.66
N ILE A 122 -23.00 13.28 4.32
CA ILE A 122 -23.79 12.13 3.87
C ILE A 122 -24.78 12.60 2.80
N LEU A 123 -24.75 11.98 1.65
CA LEU A 123 -25.64 12.25 0.51
C LEU A 123 -26.68 11.13 0.39
N ALA A 124 -27.96 11.52 0.35
CA ALA A 124 -29.01 10.58 0.00
C ALA A 124 -28.85 10.10 -1.45
N TRP A 125 -29.26 8.88 -1.79
CA TRP A 125 -29.11 8.31 -3.13
C TRP A 125 -29.80 9.12 -4.24
N GLY A 126 -30.84 9.89 -3.92
CA GLY A 126 -31.52 10.81 -4.82
C GLY A 126 -30.74 12.10 -5.12
N ASP A 127 -29.72 12.44 -4.32
CA ASP A 127 -28.96 13.67 -4.46
C ASP A 127 -28.32 13.76 -5.86
N ARG A 128 -28.30 14.99 -6.43
CA ARG A 128 -27.69 15.26 -7.75
C ARG A 128 -26.17 15.06 -7.76
N ALA A 129 -25.52 15.26 -6.62
CA ALA A 129 -24.08 15.08 -6.46
C ALA A 129 -23.66 13.60 -6.49
N VAL A 130 -24.57 12.65 -6.24
CA VAL A 130 -24.27 11.23 -6.33
C VAL A 130 -24.05 10.81 -7.77
N PRO A 131 -22.88 10.21 -8.12
CA PRO A 131 -22.55 9.78 -9.46
C PRO A 131 -23.58 8.79 -10.02
N LYS A 132 -23.97 8.96 -11.28
CA LYS A 132 -24.97 8.09 -11.94
C LYS A 132 -24.59 6.62 -11.89
N TYR A 133 -23.30 6.33 -12.05
CA TYR A 133 -22.80 4.94 -12.00
C TYR A 133 -23.02 4.28 -10.64
N LEU A 134 -22.82 4.99 -9.53
CA LEU A 134 -23.11 4.47 -8.18
C LEU A 134 -24.61 4.18 -8.02
N LYS A 135 -25.48 5.05 -8.54
CA LYS A 135 -26.94 4.81 -8.56
C LYS A 135 -27.29 3.55 -9.36
N GLN A 136 -26.63 3.31 -10.49
CA GLN A 136 -26.82 2.10 -11.29
C GLN A 136 -26.38 0.84 -10.55
N LEU A 137 -25.20 0.87 -9.88
CA LEU A 137 -24.73 -0.24 -9.06
C LEU A 137 -25.69 -0.56 -7.92
N ARG A 138 -26.20 0.47 -7.21
CA ARG A 138 -27.22 0.26 -6.17
C ARG A 138 -28.47 -0.40 -6.72
N ASN A 139 -29.03 0.15 -7.79
CA ASN A 139 -30.27 -0.35 -8.39
C ASN A 139 -30.15 -1.78 -8.92
N SER A 140 -28.94 -2.20 -9.29
CA SER A 140 -28.65 -3.57 -9.75
C SER A 140 -28.19 -4.51 -8.63
N GLY A 141 -28.14 -4.04 -7.37
CA GLY A 141 -27.65 -4.83 -6.23
C GLY A 141 -26.15 -5.18 -6.33
N LYS A 142 -25.35 -4.37 -7.02
CA LYS A 142 -23.92 -4.61 -7.28
C LYS A 142 -22.99 -3.61 -6.58
N LEU A 143 -23.48 -2.97 -5.52
CA LEU A 143 -22.60 -2.16 -4.68
C LEU A 143 -21.53 -3.06 -4.04
N PRO A 144 -20.27 -2.62 -4.00
CA PRO A 144 -19.20 -3.40 -3.36
C PRO A 144 -19.47 -3.61 -1.88
N THR A 145 -19.01 -4.75 -1.37
CA THR A 145 -19.16 -5.14 0.04
C THR A 145 -17.81 -5.28 0.73
N SER A 146 -17.79 -5.15 2.06
CA SER A 146 -16.59 -5.37 2.86
C SER A 146 -16.06 -6.81 2.74
N GLN A 147 -16.96 -7.79 2.57
CA GLN A 147 -16.60 -9.18 2.38
C GLN A 147 -15.84 -9.41 1.06
N GLU A 148 -16.24 -8.74 -0.04
CA GLU A 148 -15.51 -8.81 -1.30
C GLU A 148 -14.11 -8.22 -1.16
N VAL A 149 -13.97 -7.09 -0.45
CA VAL A 149 -12.66 -6.49 -0.16
C VAL A 149 -11.78 -7.44 0.66
N GLU A 150 -12.33 -8.09 1.67
CA GLU A 150 -11.63 -9.07 2.49
C GLU A 150 -11.10 -10.24 1.64
N ILE A 151 -11.94 -10.82 0.78
CA ILE A 151 -11.55 -11.89 -0.14
C ILE A 151 -10.40 -11.45 -1.05
N GLU A 152 -10.47 -10.25 -1.61
CA GLU A 152 -9.43 -9.73 -2.48
C GLU A 152 -8.10 -9.48 -1.72
N LEU A 153 -8.16 -9.01 -0.48
CA LEU A 153 -6.99 -8.83 0.37
C LEU A 153 -6.27 -10.15 0.69
N HIS A 154 -7.01 -11.26 0.78
CA HIS A 154 -6.40 -12.58 1.00
C HIS A 154 -5.64 -13.12 -0.22
N LYS A 155 -5.94 -12.65 -1.43
CA LYS A 155 -5.30 -13.14 -2.67
C LYS A 155 -3.85 -12.68 -2.81
N ALA A 156 -3.54 -11.48 -2.33
CA ALA A 156 -2.20 -10.92 -2.45
C ALA A 156 -1.86 -10.00 -1.28
N TRP A 157 -0.62 -10.10 -0.81
CA TRP A 157 -0.08 -9.22 0.20
C TRP A 157 0.04 -7.80 -0.33
N GLY A 158 -0.67 -6.87 0.27
CA GLY A 158 -0.77 -5.48 -0.15
C GLY A 158 -2.16 -4.93 0.10
N PHE A 159 -2.24 -3.61 0.19
CA PHE A 159 -3.42 -2.87 0.57
C PHE A 159 -4.28 -2.43 -0.61
N LYS A 160 -3.63 -2.24 -1.79
CA LYS A 160 -4.31 -1.88 -3.03
C LYS A 160 -4.94 -3.11 -3.69
N PHE A 161 -5.91 -3.72 -3.02
CA PHE A 161 -6.54 -4.98 -3.41
C PHE A 161 -7.13 -4.99 -4.83
N TYR A 162 -7.38 -3.84 -5.41
CA TYR A 162 -7.89 -3.64 -6.76
C TYR A 162 -6.81 -3.63 -7.86
N GLU A 163 -5.52 -3.68 -7.49
CA GLU A 163 -4.42 -3.88 -8.44
C GLU A 163 -4.15 -5.37 -8.66
N GLU A 164 -3.64 -5.71 -9.85
CA GLU A 164 -3.32 -7.09 -10.20
C GLU A 164 -2.18 -7.65 -9.33
N PRO A 165 -2.34 -8.87 -8.81
CA PRO A 165 -1.28 -9.55 -8.06
C PRO A 165 -0.08 -9.88 -8.94
N GLN A 166 1.13 -9.71 -8.41
CA GLN A 166 2.38 -10.14 -9.03
C GLN A 166 3.18 -11.01 -8.08
N LEU A 167 3.98 -11.90 -8.64
CA LEU A 167 4.86 -12.76 -7.86
C LEU A 167 6.01 -11.94 -7.27
N LEU A 168 6.10 -11.92 -5.94
CA LEU A 168 7.32 -11.57 -5.21
C LEU A 168 8.17 -12.83 -5.05
N LEU A 169 9.42 -12.76 -5.45
CA LEU A 169 10.46 -13.69 -5.04
C LEU A 169 11.53 -12.90 -4.28
N ILE A 170 11.76 -13.26 -3.04
CA ILE A 170 12.76 -12.61 -2.16
C ILE A 170 13.71 -13.64 -1.59
N ARG A 171 14.97 -13.26 -1.45
CA ARG A 171 16.06 -14.04 -0.89
C ARG A 171 16.58 -13.39 0.38
N PHE A 172 16.96 -14.22 1.35
CA PHE A 172 17.70 -13.84 2.54
C PHE A 172 18.87 -14.82 2.74
N SER A 173 19.93 -14.35 3.38
CA SER A 173 20.96 -15.28 3.88
C SER A 173 20.35 -16.23 4.90
N GLU A 174 20.93 -17.43 5.06
CA GLU A 174 20.46 -18.44 6.00
C GLU A 174 20.35 -17.90 7.43
N ASP A 175 21.38 -17.20 7.90
CA ASP A 175 21.40 -16.65 9.27
C ASP A 175 20.30 -15.63 9.52
N PHE A 176 20.13 -14.68 8.59
CA PHE A 176 19.08 -13.66 8.73
C PHE A 176 17.68 -14.29 8.68
N ALA A 177 17.46 -15.22 7.75
CA ALA A 177 16.17 -15.90 7.62
C ALA A 177 15.79 -16.64 8.91
N ARG A 178 16.72 -17.41 9.47
CA ARG A 178 16.49 -18.18 10.68
C ARG A 178 16.01 -17.34 11.86
N TRP A 179 16.58 -16.15 12.06
CA TRP A 179 16.27 -15.31 13.21
C TRP A 179 15.09 -14.37 13.00
N TYR A 180 14.86 -13.89 11.77
CA TYR A 180 13.93 -12.79 11.52
C TYR A 180 12.78 -13.11 10.56
N VAL A 181 12.85 -14.21 9.83
CA VAL A 181 11.85 -14.52 8.79
C VAL A 181 11.16 -15.86 9.03
N ASP A 182 11.94 -16.91 9.35
CA ASP A 182 11.42 -18.25 9.61
C ASP A 182 10.45 -18.25 10.79
N ASN A 183 9.51 -19.19 10.75
CA ASN A 183 8.52 -19.38 11.82
C ASN A 183 7.62 -18.16 12.10
N THR A 184 7.51 -17.24 11.13
CA THR A 184 6.60 -16.09 11.22
C THR A 184 5.51 -16.17 10.15
N VAL A 185 4.27 -15.91 10.56
CA VAL A 185 3.13 -15.78 9.63
C VAL A 185 2.96 -14.31 9.29
N ARG A 186 3.22 -13.95 8.03
CA ARG A 186 3.12 -12.55 7.56
C ARG A 186 1.92 -12.32 6.65
N HIS A 187 1.65 -13.30 5.78
CA HIS A 187 0.51 -13.32 4.88
C HIS A 187 0.28 -14.75 4.38
N PRO A 188 -0.96 -15.17 4.07
CA PRO A 188 -1.23 -16.52 3.58
C PRO A 188 -0.44 -16.92 2.33
N THR A 189 -0.09 -15.95 1.48
CA THR A 189 0.71 -16.20 0.26
C THR A 189 2.23 -16.15 0.48
N PHE A 190 2.70 -15.62 1.63
CA PHE A 190 4.14 -15.55 1.95
C PHE A 190 4.62 -16.89 2.49
N LYS A 191 5.36 -17.65 1.67
CA LYS A 191 5.78 -19.02 1.95
C LYS A 191 7.21 -19.27 1.50
N ALA A 192 7.94 -20.06 2.28
CA ALA A 192 9.25 -20.55 1.87
C ALA A 192 9.14 -21.40 0.60
N ILE A 193 10.14 -21.33 -0.27
CA ILE A 193 10.26 -22.11 -1.48
C ILE A 193 11.67 -22.66 -1.62
N ALA A 194 11.81 -23.95 -1.90
CA ALA A 194 13.10 -24.56 -2.17
C ALA A 194 13.69 -24.03 -3.48
N TYR A 195 15.01 -23.77 -3.51
CA TYR A 195 15.73 -23.27 -4.67
C TYR A 195 15.41 -24.04 -5.96
N ALA A 196 15.40 -25.37 -5.90
CA ALA A 196 15.12 -26.25 -7.03
C ALA A 196 13.71 -26.05 -7.65
N LYS A 197 12.75 -25.50 -6.89
CA LYS A 197 11.37 -25.26 -7.35
C LYS A 197 11.17 -23.87 -7.98
N ILE A 198 12.13 -22.96 -7.81
CA ILE A 198 11.98 -21.56 -8.25
C ILE A 198 11.83 -21.46 -9.76
N LYS A 199 12.62 -22.19 -10.55
CA LYS A 199 12.55 -22.19 -12.01
C LYS A 199 11.14 -22.55 -12.52
N SER A 200 10.53 -23.58 -11.96
CA SER A 200 9.17 -23.99 -12.30
C SER A 200 8.13 -22.95 -11.88
N LEU A 201 8.31 -22.31 -10.73
CA LEU A 201 7.44 -21.22 -10.27
C LEU A 201 7.50 -20.04 -11.24
N LEU A 202 8.71 -19.59 -11.63
CA LEU A 202 8.88 -18.47 -12.55
C LEU A 202 8.26 -18.73 -13.92
N GLN A 203 8.35 -19.96 -14.43
CA GLN A 203 7.74 -20.36 -15.68
C GLN A 203 6.21 -20.22 -15.67
N LYS A 204 5.58 -20.50 -14.53
CA LYS A 204 4.12 -20.40 -14.35
C LYS A 204 3.65 -18.99 -14.06
N ALA A 205 4.41 -18.22 -13.28
CA ALA A 205 3.97 -16.96 -12.71
C ALA A 205 4.39 -15.73 -13.53
N ILE A 206 5.43 -15.85 -14.37
CA ILE A 206 5.96 -14.72 -15.15
C ILE A 206 5.88 -15.05 -16.65
N PRO A 207 4.83 -14.57 -17.35
CA PRO A 207 4.65 -14.83 -18.78
C PRO A 207 5.74 -14.22 -19.66
N ASN A 208 6.24 -13.04 -19.29
CA ASN A 208 7.29 -12.35 -20.04
C ASN A 208 8.61 -13.13 -19.98
N ALA A 209 9.05 -13.64 -21.15
CA ALA A 209 10.27 -14.44 -21.23
C ALA A 209 11.54 -13.63 -20.92
N HIS A 210 11.59 -12.35 -21.29
CA HIS A 210 12.73 -11.47 -21.01
C HIS A 210 12.93 -11.31 -19.51
N ASP A 211 11.88 -10.92 -18.78
CA ASP A 211 11.92 -10.74 -17.33
C ASP A 211 12.27 -12.05 -16.61
N ARG A 212 11.66 -13.16 -17.05
CA ARG A 212 11.94 -14.48 -16.50
C ARG A 212 13.41 -14.89 -16.66
N ASN A 213 13.98 -14.68 -17.84
CA ASN A 213 15.38 -15.01 -18.11
C ASN A 213 16.33 -14.10 -17.30
N ALA A 214 16.01 -12.82 -17.16
CA ALA A 214 16.78 -11.90 -16.32
C ALA A 214 16.79 -12.36 -14.85
N ILE A 215 15.63 -12.78 -14.31
CA ILE A 215 15.54 -13.30 -12.94
C ILE A 215 16.34 -14.59 -12.78
N LEU A 216 16.27 -15.50 -13.74
CA LEU A 216 17.03 -16.76 -13.72
C LEU A 216 18.54 -16.51 -13.73
N ALA A 217 19.03 -15.58 -14.56
CA ALA A 217 20.45 -15.21 -14.62
C ALA A 217 20.94 -14.60 -13.27
N ILE A 218 20.09 -13.85 -12.58
CA ILE A 218 20.40 -13.35 -11.24
C ILE A 218 20.43 -14.50 -10.23
N LEU A 219 19.43 -15.39 -10.28
CA LEU A 219 19.29 -16.52 -9.37
C LEU A 219 20.47 -17.48 -9.43
N GLU A 220 21.00 -17.75 -10.64
CA GLU A 220 22.17 -18.62 -10.85
C GLU A 220 23.44 -18.13 -10.16
N GLN A 221 23.51 -16.83 -9.85
CA GLN A 221 24.62 -16.21 -9.12
C GLN A 221 24.39 -16.22 -7.59
N ARG A 222 23.34 -16.84 -7.10
CA ARG A 222 22.98 -16.86 -5.68
C ARG A 222 23.16 -18.25 -5.09
N ASN A 223 23.46 -18.28 -3.79
CA ASN A 223 23.71 -19.53 -3.09
C ASN A 223 22.40 -20.33 -2.97
N PRO A 224 22.37 -21.60 -3.46
CA PRO A 224 21.20 -22.47 -3.30
C PRO A 224 20.82 -22.78 -1.83
N SER A 225 21.75 -22.63 -0.89
CA SER A 225 21.50 -22.82 0.56
C SER A 225 20.84 -21.62 1.22
N ASP A 226 20.76 -20.46 0.56
CA ASP A 226 20.03 -19.31 1.07
C ASP A 226 18.53 -19.61 1.15
N HIS A 227 17.83 -18.83 1.96
CA HIS A 227 16.40 -18.98 2.15
C HIS A 227 15.63 -18.12 1.14
N TYR A 228 14.74 -18.76 0.41
CA TYR A 228 13.91 -18.12 -0.60
C TYR A 228 12.45 -18.16 -0.19
N TYR A 229 11.74 -17.06 -0.45
CA TYR A 229 10.32 -16.92 -0.15
C TYR A 229 9.59 -16.40 -1.36
N GLN A 230 8.39 -16.95 -1.58
CA GLN A 230 7.44 -16.44 -2.56
C GLN A 230 6.27 -15.77 -1.86
N ALA A 231 5.69 -14.77 -2.50
CA ALA A 231 4.40 -14.21 -2.13
C ALA A 231 3.70 -13.67 -3.38
N TRP A 232 2.38 -13.52 -3.30
CA TRP A 232 1.66 -12.66 -4.24
C TRP A 232 1.52 -11.30 -3.60
N ILE A 233 1.88 -10.23 -4.32
CA ILE A 233 1.89 -8.86 -3.82
C ILE A 233 1.20 -7.91 -4.79
N ARG A 234 0.85 -6.72 -4.28
CA ARG A 234 0.47 -5.54 -5.09
C ARG A 234 1.72 -4.65 -5.23
N PRO A 235 2.43 -4.69 -6.36
CA PRO A 235 3.80 -4.17 -6.47
C PRO A 235 3.92 -2.65 -6.28
N ASN A 236 2.84 -1.89 -6.55
CA ASN A 236 2.81 -0.44 -6.36
C ASN A 236 2.27 -0.04 -4.97
N ASP A 237 2.04 -1.00 -4.10
CA ASP A 237 1.57 -0.74 -2.73
C ASP A 237 2.70 -0.23 -1.85
N VAL A 238 2.53 0.97 -1.33
CA VAL A 238 3.52 1.63 -0.46
C VAL A 238 3.85 0.78 0.77
N ASN A 239 2.88 0.04 1.31
CA ASN A 239 3.11 -0.80 2.49
C ASN A 239 4.02 -1.99 2.18
N ILE A 240 3.93 -2.57 0.97
CA ILE A 240 4.85 -3.62 0.52
C ILE A 240 6.26 -3.04 0.36
N ILE A 241 6.38 -1.89 -0.29
CA ILE A 241 7.66 -1.23 -0.48
C ILE A 241 8.33 -0.91 0.87
N GLN A 242 7.57 -0.38 1.83
CA GLN A 242 8.08 -0.13 3.18
C GLN A 242 8.53 -1.40 3.89
N ARG A 243 7.78 -2.51 3.78
CA ARG A 243 8.20 -3.80 4.35
C ARG A 243 9.50 -4.32 3.75
N LEU A 244 9.69 -4.15 2.44
CA LEU A 244 10.93 -4.54 1.77
C LEU A 244 12.11 -3.67 2.23
N ARG A 245 11.86 -2.38 2.48
CA ARG A 245 12.86 -1.47 3.06
C ARG A 245 13.26 -1.86 4.48
N ASP A 246 12.30 -2.31 5.31
CA ASP A 246 12.55 -2.78 6.68
C ASP A 246 13.51 -3.99 6.71
N TRP A 247 13.64 -4.73 5.61
CA TRP A 247 14.57 -5.87 5.49
C TRP A 247 15.94 -5.52 4.89
N ARG A 248 16.18 -4.27 4.53
CA ARG A 248 17.50 -3.83 4.06
C ARG A 248 18.54 -3.93 5.17
N PRO A 249 19.80 -4.24 4.85
CA PRO A 249 20.31 -4.66 3.55
C PRO A 249 20.16 -6.17 3.27
N ASN A 250 19.46 -6.92 4.13
CA ASN A 250 19.48 -8.38 4.17
C ASN A 250 18.50 -9.06 3.22
N GLY A 251 17.41 -8.36 2.84
CA GLY A 251 16.41 -8.88 1.91
C GLY A 251 16.70 -8.47 0.47
N GLU A 252 16.93 -9.44 -0.42
CA GLU A 252 17.12 -9.20 -1.85
C GLU A 252 15.87 -9.56 -2.64
N VAL A 253 15.24 -8.57 -3.26
CA VAL A 253 14.12 -8.78 -4.20
C VAL A 253 14.67 -9.31 -5.52
N LEU A 254 14.23 -10.51 -5.94
CA LEU A 254 14.57 -11.13 -7.20
C LEU A 254 13.50 -10.90 -8.26
N ALA A 255 12.21 -10.94 -7.87
CA ALA A 255 11.06 -10.68 -8.72
C ALA A 255 10.02 -9.83 -7.97
N PRO A 256 9.22 -9.01 -8.67
CA PRO A 256 9.32 -8.69 -10.10
C PRO A 256 10.51 -7.78 -10.40
N ILE A 257 10.98 -7.80 -11.65
CA ILE A 257 12.18 -7.03 -12.06
C ILE A 257 12.00 -5.51 -11.84
N SER A 258 10.81 -4.98 -12.10
CA SER A 258 10.52 -3.56 -11.88
C SER A 258 10.67 -3.16 -10.39
N LEU A 259 10.22 -4.02 -9.48
CA LEU A 259 10.37 -3.78 -8.04
C LEU A 259 11.83 -3.93 -7.60
N ARG A 260 12.56 -4.92 -8.15
CA ARG A 260 14.01 -5.03 -7.94
C ARG A 260 14.73 -3.76 -8.36
N GLN A 261 14.46 -3.26 -9.57
CA GLN A 261 15.09 -2.04 -10.07
C GLN A 261 14.80 -0.85 -9.15
N ARG A 262 13.56 -0.70 -8.72
CA ARG A 262 13.19 0.32 -7.74
C ARG A 262 13.99 0.22 -6.43
N MET A 263 14.20 -1.00 -5.89
CA MET A 263 15.03 -1.18 -4.69
C MET A 263 16.49 -0.79 -4.91
N VAL A 264 17.03 -1.06 -6.12
CA VAL A 264 18.38 -0.65 -6.51
C VAL A 264 18.47 0.88 -6.60
N ASP A 265 17.52 1.52 -7.29
CA ASP A 265 17.52 2.98 -7.47
C ASP A 265 17.44 3.71 -6.12
N GLU A 266 16.57 3.24 -5.23
CA GLU A 266 16.44 3.80 -3.87
C GLU A 266 17.70 3.61 -3.04
N ALA A 267 18.34 2.42 -3.09
CA ALA A 267 19.58 2.16 -2.37
C ALA A 267 20.73 3.00 -2.92
N THR A 268 20.77 3.22 -4.23
CA THR A 268 21.76 4.10 -4.87
C THR A 268 21.58 5.55 -4.44
N GLN A 269 20.34 6.05 -4.39
CA GLN A 269 20.07 7.40 -3.87
C GLN A 269 20.45 7.53 -2.41
N GLU A 270 20.14 6.53 -1.59
CA GLU A 270 20.51 6.50 -0.18
C GLU A 270 22.02 6.56 -0.01
N LEU A 271 22.78 5.77 -0.77
CA LEU A 271 24.23 5.78 -0.75
C LEU A 271 24.81 7.16 -1.09
N MET A 272 24.22 7.87 -2.06
CA MET A 272 24.66 9.22 -2.44
C MET A 272 24.50 10.26 -1.32
N HIS A 273 23.61 10.03 -0.35
CA HIS A 273 23.49 10.92 0.82
C HIS A 273 24.65 10.76 1.82
N TYR A 274 25.22 9.55 1.90
CA TYR A 274 26.29 9.25 2.86
C TYR A 274 27.68 9.37 2.24
N LEU A 275 27.81 9.37 0.92
CA LEU A 275 29.06 9.44 0.19
C LEU A 275 29.04 10.59 -0.83
N PRO A 276 29.06 11.87 -0.38
CA PRO A 276 28.93 13.04 -1.25
C PRO A 276 30.07 13.22 -2.25
N ASP A 277 31.22 12.60 -2.00
CA ASP A 277 32.46 12.77 -2.81
C ASP A 277 32.62 11.69 -3.90
N TRP A 278 31.63 10.83 -4.10
CA TRP A 278 31.60 9.86 -5.20
C TRP A 278 31.09 10.53 -6.50
N ARG A 279 31.93 11.39 -7.09
CA ARG A 279 31.73 11.93 -8.43
C ARG A 279 32.84 11.46 -9.38
#